data_08f9b85f90c7bf40320da4786a82ba40
#
_entry.id   08f9b85f90c7bf40320da4786a82ba40
#
_cell.length_a   1.000
_cell.length_b   1.000
_cell.length_c   1.000
_cell.angle_alpha   90.00
_cell.angle_beta   90.00
_cell.angle_gamma   90.00
#
_symmetry.space_group_name_H-M   'P 1'
#
loop_
_entity.id
_entity.type
_entity.pdbx_description
1 polymer ?
#
loop_
_entity_poly.entity_id
_entity_poly.type
_entity_poly.pdbx_seq_one_letter_code
_entity_poly.pdbx_strand_id
1 'polypeptide(L)'
;GGIPFHHILDASGTKNPESDLVSATVLARRGHDAEAYATAALVLGSKEGEHLLQEQGAEYCLIRDDGTFVVSPSFSARIAA
;
A
#
# COMPACT_ATOMS: atom_id res chain seq x y z
N GLY A 1 6.71 -16.07 13.51
CA GLY A 1 7.44 -16.10 12.40
C GLY A 1 7.35 -14.92 11.48
N GLY A 2 8.38 -14.77 10.74
CA GLY A 2 8.47 -13.73 9.76
C GLY A 2 7.58 -13.97 8.57
N ILE A 3 7.77 -13.17 7.56
CA ILE A 3 7.06 -13.27 6.29
C ILE A 3 8.05 -13.53 5.18
N PRO A 4 8.65 -14.73 5.16
CA PRO A 4 9.82 -14.98 4.32
C PRO A 4 9.52 -14.90 2.83
N PHE A 5 8.28 -15.01 2.43
CA PHE A 5 7.92 -15.01 1.02
C PHE A 5 7.16 -13.76 0.58
N HIS A 6 7.10 -12.75 1.45
CA HIS A 6 6.46 -11.50 1.12
C HIS A 6 7.50 -10.44 0.81
N HIS A 7 7.14 -9.55 -0.08
CA HIS A 7 7.98 -8.41 -0.47
C HIS A 7 7.29 -7.13 -0.07
N ILE A 8 8.05 -6.24 0.55
CA ILE A 8 7.56 -4.92 0.95
C ILE A 8 8.11 -3.90 -0.03
N LEU A 9 7.23 -3.08 -0.56
CA LEU A 9 7.61 -1.93 -1.35
C LEU A 9 6.98 -0.68 -0.75
N ASP A 10 7.80 0.34 -0.55
CA ASP A 10 7.37 1.66 -0.12
C ASP A 10 7.60 2.63 -1.27
N ALA A 11 6.53 3.16 -1.83
CA ALA A 11 6.60 4.09 -2.95
C ALA A 11 6.09 5.46 -2.52
N SER A 12 6.79 6.49 -2.94
CA SER A 12 6.42 7.88 -2.63
C SER A 12 7.07 8.82 -3.64
N GLY A 13 6.70 10.08 -3.59
CA GLY A 13 7.37 11.13 -4.33
C GLY A 13 6.80 11.47 -5.69
N THR A 14 6.12 10.54 -6.34
CA THR A 14 5.44 10.83 -7.61
C THR A 14 4.03 11.29 -7.29
N LYS A 15 3.79 12.57 -7.43
CA LYS A 15 2.49 13.10 -7.07
C LYS A 15 1.57 13.17 -8.27
N ASN A 16 0.45 12.49 -8.16
CA ASN A 16 -0.69 12.70 -9.04
C ASN A 16 -1.60 13.73 -8.38
N PRO A 17 -1.81 14.92 -9.01
CA PRO A 17 -2.61 15.97 -8.37
C PRO A 17 -4.03 15.55 -8.01
N GLU A 18 -4.55 14.53 -8.68
CA GLU A 18 -5.90 14.05 -8.40
C GLU A 18 -5.95 12.97 -7.32
N SER A 19 -4.78 12.52 -6.87
CA SER A 19 -4.70 11.50 -5.82
C SER A 19 -4.45 12.14 -4.48
N ASP A 20 -5.10 11.62 -3.45
CA ASP A 20 -4.90 12.05 -2.07
C ASP A 20 -3.74 11.33 -1.38
N LEU A 21 -3.06 10.43 -2.08
CA LEU A 21 -1.97 9.65 -1.49
C LEU A 21 -0.61 10.26 -1.78
N VAL A 22 0.25 10.26 -0.77
CA VAL A 22 1.66 10.68 -0.90
C VAL A 22 2.60 9.50 -0.74
N SER A 23 2.15 8.38 -0.18
CA SER A 23 2.98 7.21 0.03
C SER A 23 2.12 5.95 0.04
N ALA A 24 2.68 4.86 -0.48
CA ALA A 24 2.03 3.56 -0.47
C ALA A 24 3.07 2.50 -0.13
N THR A 25 2.87 1.81 0.98
CA THR A 25 3.67 0.65 1.38
C THR A 25 2.81 -0.58 1.15
N VAL A 26 3.27 -1.49 0.33
CA VAL A 26 2.51 -2.69 -0.03
C VAL A 26 3.34 -3.92 0.26
N LEU A 27 2.69 -4.90 0.89
CA LEU A 27 3.28 -6.19 1.18
C LEU A 27 2.57 -7.22 0.32
N ALA A 28 3.30 -7.83 -0.61
CA ALA A 28 2.76 -8.84 -1.50
C ALA A 28 3.72 -10.01 -1.61
N ARG A 29 3.23 -11.15 -2.11
CA ARG A 29 4.07 -12.34 -2.21
C ARG A 29 5.18 -12.20 -3.23
N ARG A 30 4.94 -11.40 -4.27
CA ARG A 30 5.94 -11.18 -5.32
C ARG A 30 6.35 -9.72 -5.32
N GLY A 31 7.66 -9.49 -5.48
CA GLY A 31 8.20 -8.13 -5.47
C GLY A 31 7.65 -7.26 -6.59
N HIS A 32 7.53 -7.81 -7.81
CA HIS A 32 7.00 -7.03 -8.92
C HIS A 32 5.51 -6.73 -8.76
N ASP A 33 4.77 -7.60 -8.07
CA ASP A 33 3.37 -7.32 -7.75
C ASP A 33 3.26 -6.19 -6.73
N ALA A 34 4.13 -6.20 -5.70
CA ALA A 34 4.15 -5.14 -4.71
C ALA A 34 4.44 -3.78 -5.37
N GLU A 35 5.39 -3.75 -6.29
CA GLU A 35 5.73 -2.52 -7.03
C GLU A 35 4.55 -2.03 -7.86
N ALA A 36 3.92 -2.92 -8.62
CA ALA A 36 2.79 -2.58 -9.46
C ALA A 36 1.62 -2.07 -8.63
N TYR A 37 1.33 -2.75 -7.52
CA TYR A 37 0.22 -2.38 -6.65
C TYR A 37 0.45 -1.04 -5.94
N ALA A 38 1.67 -0.80 -5.47
CA ALA A 38 2.00 0.46 -4.82
C ALA A 38 1.89 1.63 -5.80
N THR A 39 2.40 1.47 -7.01
CA THR A 39 2.31 2.48 -8.04
C THR A 39 0.86 2.75 -8.43
N ALA A 40 0.09 1.68 -8.63
CA ALA A 40 -1.33 1.82 -8.98
C ALA A 40 -2.11 2.54 -7.88
N ALA A 41 -1.84 2.20 -6.62
CA ALA A 41 -2.51 2.84 -5.49
C ALA A 41 -2.21 4.33 -5.44
N LEU A 42 -0.94 4.72 -5.67
CA LEU A 42 -0.57 6.14 -5.69
C LEU A 42 -1.32 6.91 -6.78
N VAL A 43 -1.54 6.28 -7.93
CA VAL A 43 -2.27 6.92 -9.03
C VAL A 43 -3.76 6.98 -8.75
N LEU A 44 -4.33 5.91 -8.22
CA LEU A 44 -5.78 5.79 -8.02
C LEU A 44 -6.30 6.60 -6.82
N GLY A 45 -5.46 6.82 -5.82
CA GLY A 45 -5.89 7.45 -4.57
C GLY A 45 -6.32 6.43 -3.53
N SER A 46 -6.62 6.89 -2.32
CA SER A 46 -6.84 6.00 -1.18
C SER A 46 -8.07 5.10 -1.36
N LYS A 47 -9.18 5.62 -1.86
CA LYS A 47 -10.40 4.85 -1.97
C LYS A 47 -10.28 3.72 -2.99
N GLU A 48 -9.92 4.06 -4.21
CA GLU A 48 -9.80 3.07 -5.28
C GLU A 48 -8.54 2.21 -5.12
N GLY A 49 -7.48 2.80 -4.60
CA GLY A 49 -6.25 2.08 -4.31
C GLY A 49 -6.48 1.02 -3.25
N GLU A 50 -7.19 1.35 -2.18
CA GLU A 50 -7.52 0.36 -1.15
C GLU A 50 -8.38 -0.77 -1.72
N HIS A 51 -9.36 -0.42 -2.54
CA HIS A 51 -10.22 -1.42 -3.17
C HIS A 51 -9.40 -2.40 -4.03
N LEU A 52 -8.50 -1.86 -4.83
CA LEU A 52 -7.61 -2.70 -5.66
C LEU A 52 -6.79 -3.64 -4.79
N LEU A 53 -6.16 -3.10 -3.74
CA LEU A 53 -5.28 -3.89 -2.89
C LEU A 53 -6.06 -4.97 -2.13
N GLN A 54 -7.27 -4.66 -1.69
CA GLN A 54 -8.13 -5.66 -1.04
C GLN A 54 -8.51 -6.77 -2.01
N GLU A 55 -8.85 -6.44 -3.25
CA GLU A 55 -9.19 -7.44 -4.24
C GLU A 55 -8.01 -8.37 -4.55
N GLN A 56 -6.79 -7.84 -4.50
CA GLN A 56 -5.59 -8.61 -4.77
C GLN A 56 -5.06 -9.35 -3.53
N GLY A 57 -5.70 -9.18 -2.39
CA GLY A 57 -5.26 -9.82 -1.16
C GLY A 57 -3.95 -9.29 -0.61
N ALA A 58 -3.55 -8.09 -1.02
CA ALA A 58 -2.31 -7.47 -0.55
C ALA A 58 -2.53 -6.77 0.79
N GLU A 59 -1.48 -6.71 1.58
CA GLU A 59 -1.46 -5.90 2.81
C GLU A 59 -0.86 -4.55 2.47
N TYR A 60 -1.29 -3.51 3.17
CA TYR A 60 -0.89 -2.16 2.78
C TYR A 60 -0.96 -1.17 3.93
N CYS A 61 -0.18 -0.12 3.77
CA CYS A 61 -0.27 1.11 4.55
C CYS A 61 -0.18 2.27 3.56
N LEU A 62 -1.26 3.03 3.44
CA LEU A 62 -1.34 4.17 2.53
C LEU A 62 -1.35 5.45 3.37
N ILE A 63 -0.58 6.45 2.94
CA ILE A 63 -0.50 7.73 3.65
C ILE A 63 -1.11 8.80 2.77
N ARG A 64 -2.12 9.48 3.30
CA ARG A 64 -2.77 10.59 2.61
C ARG A 64 -1.97 11.88 2.78
N ASP A 65 -2.25 12.84 1.93
CA ASP A 65 -1.56 14.12 1.92
C ASP A 65 -1.88 14.99 3.17
N ASP A 66 -2.93 14.64 3.91
CA ASP A 66 -3.26 15.29 5.18
C ASP A 66 -2.58 14.60 6.38
N GLY A 67 -1.76 13.57 6.12
CA GLY A 67 -1.05 12.83 7.16
C GLY A 67 -1.82 11.65 7.73
N THR A 68 -3.04 11.39 7.30
CA THR A 68 -3.79 10.25 7.80
C THR A 68 -3.40 8.96 7.08
N PHE A 69 -3.59 7.84 7.76
CA PHE A 69 -3.19 6.52 7.26
C PHE A 69 -4.41 5.69 6.93
N VAL A 70 -4.28 4.85 5.90
CA VAL A 70 -5.22 3.78 5.59
C VAL A 70 -4.43 2.49 5.62
N VAL A 71 -4.73 1.61 6.56
CA VAL A 71 -3.92 0.42 6.83
C VAL A 71 -4.82 -0.81 6.78
N SER A 72 -4.35 -1.86 6.08
CA SER A 72 -5.07 -3.12 6.11
C SER A 72 -5.00 -3.75 7.51
N PRO A 73 -6.04 -4.49 7.93
CA PRO A 73 -6.03 -5.10 9.26
C PRO A 73 -4.83 -6.02 9.50
N SER A 74 -4.45 -6.81 8.49
CA SER A 74 -3.31 -7.72 8.61
C SER A 74 -2.00 -6.95 8.76
N PHE A 75 -1.82 -5.87 8.02
CA PHE A 75 -0.63 -5.04 8.12
C PHE A 75 -0.55 -4.37 9.48
N SER A 76 -1.66 -3.85 9.96
CA SER A 76 -1.75 -3.24 11.28
C SER A 76 -1.36 -4.23 12.38
N ALA A 77 -1.83 -5.46 12.29
CA ALA A 77 -1.48 -6.50 13.25
C ALA A 77 0.02 -6.81 13.24
N ARG A 78 0.65 -6.80 12.05
CA ARG A 78 2.09 -7.07 11.94
C ARG A 78 2.94 -5.98 12.59
N ILE A 79 2.58 -4.72 12.39
CA ILE A 79 3.37 -3.62 12.94
C ILE A 79 3.12 -3.41 14.43
N ALA A 80 2.01 -3.93 14.95
CA ALA A 80 1.68 -3.84 16.37
C ALA A 80 2.28 -5.00 17.19
N ALA A 81 2.71 -6.03 16.53
CA ALA A 81 3.21 -7.24 17.19
C ALA A 81 4.64 -7.11 17.76
#